data_af6d6a6aeb1e6d6a16b0e87bfd814fb1
#
_entry.id   af6d6a6aeb1e6d6a16b0e87bfd814fb1
#
_cell.length_a   1.000
_cell.length_b   1.000
_cell.length_c   1.000
_cell.angle_alpha   90.00
_cell.angle_beta   90.00
_cell.angle_gamma   90.00
#
_symmetry.space_group_name_H-M   'P 1'
#
loop_
_entity.id
_entity.type
_entity.pdbx_description
1 polymer ?
#
loop_
_entity_poly.entity_id
_entity_poly.type
_entity_poly.pdbx_seq_one_letter_code
_entity_poly.pdbx_strand_id
1 'polypeptide(L)'
;VIQTRDGGYLYSDNDGIAKVDSNGKIEWTNKKYRDFEDAIEHSNGFFYLVSDELVAHNSKAKVYKFNSKGKKIWRKPFGGGCSREKLRSILETSDGELIIVGGKSHGNNKYPCTFEFYDDAWIIKVDADNGGKIWEKTYGGRNFEHFEDIVKNPKGGYYAIGTACNKRNPPWGGDYCATNMSALWMKIDDNGNKLSQKFLTMGPNQTGFSITNTSSGGTAWVGLNKKNVSSTTLYRAVFYKQTGTKVNYSKIVDLGSGNATSIELTKDGGFIIVAGKNVFKTDSDMKIPTLETVCYRSNKNLCP
;
A
#
# COMPACT_ATOMS: atom_id res chain seq x y z
N VAL A 1 -4.88 -10.13 -1.76
CA VAL A 1 -6.13 -10.88 -1.50
C VAL A 1 -7.08 -10.00 -0.70
N ILE A 2 -8.37 -10.00 -1.04
CA ILE A 2 -9.43 -9.34 -0.27
C ILE A 2 -10.54 -10.36 0.07
N GLN A 3 -11.21 -10.17 1.20
CA GLN A 3 -12.44 -10.89 1.48
C GLN A 3 -13.60 -10.21 0.75
N THR A 4 -14.47 -11.00 0.13
CA THR A 4 -15.66 -10.52 -0.57
C THR A 4 -16.90 -10.60 0.32
N ARG A 5 -17.94 -9.83 0.02
CA ARG A 5 -19.15 -9.70 0.85
C ARG A 5 -19.93 -10.99 1.03
N ASP A 6 -19.81 -11.91 0.08
CA ASP A 6 -20.38 -13.26 0.15
C ASP A 6 -19.60 -14.21 1.07
N GLY A 7 -18.53 -13.70 1.71
CA GLY A 7 -17.66 -14.45 2.59
C GLY A 7 -16.54 -15.21 1.87
N GLY A 8 -16.47 -15.13 0.55
CA GLY A 8 -15.40 -15.68 -0.26
C GLY A 8 -14.20 -14.74 -0.34
N TYR A 9 -13.31 -14.98 -1.33
CA TYR A 9 -12.08 -14.18 -1.50
C TYR A 9 -11.80 -13.94 -2.98
N LEU A 10 -11.34 -12.71 -3.28
CA LEU A 10 -10.72 -12.36 -4.54
C LEU A 10 -9.21 -12.25 -4.34
N TYR A 11 -8.44 -12.89 -5.20
CA TYR A 11 -6.98 -12.77 -5.18
C TYR A 11 -6.40 -12.68 -6.59
N SER A 12 -5.19 -12.18 -6.70
CA SER A 12 -4.40 -12.22 -7.92
C SER A 12 -3.01 -12.75 -7.64
N ASP A 13 -2.46 -13.43 -8.65
CA ASP A 13 -1.11 -13.95 -8.68
C ASP A 13 -0.54 -13.87 -10.11
N ASN A 14 0.60 -14.52 -10.35
CA ASN A 14 1.22 -14.59 -11.68
C ASN A 14 0.36 -15.32 -12.72
N ASP A 15 -0.59 -16.16 -12.30
CA ASP A 15 -1.49 -16.91 -13.18
C ASP A 15 -2.78 -16.15 -13.52
N GLY A 16 -3.08 -15.07 -12.77
CA GLY A 16 -4.23 -14.24 -13.05
C GLY A 16 -5.01 -13.79 -11.83
N ILE A 17 -6.31 -13.56 -12.02
CA ILE A 17 -7.27 -13.22 -10.96
C ILE A 17 -8.16 -14.43 -10.73
N ALA A 18 -8.45 -14.72 -9.48
CA ALA A 18 -9.42 -15.75 -9.12
C ALA A 18 -10.35 -15.28 -8.00
N LYS A 19 -11.62 -15.69 -8.09
CA LYS A 19 -12.62 -15.60 -7.03
C LYS A 19 -12.87 -17.00 -6.51
N VAL A 20 -12.83 -17.15 -5.19
CA VAL A 20 -13.19 -18.39 -4.49
C VAL A 20 -14.32 -18.14 -3.51
N ASP A 21 -15.10 -19.16 -3.20
CA ASP A 21 -16.11 -19.13 -2.15
C ASP A 21 -15.46 -19.15 -0.74
N SER A 22 -16.27 -19.11 0.30
CA SER A 22 -15.81 -19.12 1.70
C SER A 22 -15.06 -20.41 2.09
N ASN A 23 -15.19 -21.50 1.32
CA ASN A 23 -14.51 -22.77 1.51
C ASN A 23 -13.23 -22.89 0.65
N GLY A 24 -12.89 -21.85 -0.12
CA GLY A 24 -11.72 -21.83 -1.00
C GLY A 24 -11.95 -22.52 -2.34
N LYS A 25 -13.19 -22.90 -2.71
CA LYS A 25 -13.51 -23.47 -4.03
C LYS A 25 -13.56 -22.36 -5.08
N ILE A 26 -12.89 -22.58 -6.20
CA ILE A 26 -12.84 -21.63 -7.32
C ILE A 26 -14.24 -21.44 -7.90
N GLU A 27 -14.72 -20.21 -7.95
CA GLU A 27 -15.95 -19.81 -8.63
C GLU A 27 -15.65 -19.41 -10.08
N TRP A 28 -14.60 -18.62 -10.27
CA TRP A 28 -14.10 -18.26 -11.60
C TRP A 28 -12.62 -17.84 -11.56
N THR A 29 -11.98 -17.90 -12.73
CA THR A 29 -10.61 -17.41 -12.96
C THR A 29 -10.54 -16.55 -14.21
N ASN A 30 -9.62 -15.59 -14.22
CA ASN A 30 -9.33 -14.77 -15.39
C ASN A 30 -7.80 -14.69 -15.59
N LYS A 31 -7.25 -15.54 -16.44
CA LYS A 31 -5.82 -15.66 -16.72
C LYS A 31 -5.25 -14.53 -17.59
N LYS A 32 -6.11 -13.64 -18.10
CA LYS A 32 -5.70 -12.56 -19.00
C LYS A 32 -5.09 -11.36 -18.26
N TYR A 33 -5.47 -11.16 -17.00
CA TYR A 33 -5.08 -10.03 -16.19
C TYR A 33 -4.40 -10.51 -14.92
N ARG A 34 -3.23 -9.98 -14.61
CA ARG A 34 -2.36 -10.37 -13.50
C ARG A 34 -1.58 -9.17 -12.98
N ASP A 35 -0.77 -9.38 -11.96
CA ASP A 35 0.14 -8.37 -11.40
C ASP A 35 -0.62 -7.14 -10.88
N PHE A 36 -1.69 -7.38 -10.08
CA PHE A 36 -2.41 -6.32 -9.41
C PHE A 36 -1.79 -6.02 -8.04
N GLU A 37 -1.67 -4.75 -7.75
CA GLU A 37 -1.12 -4.27 -6.48
C GLU A 37 -2.17 -4.30 -5.38
N ASP A 38 -3.42 -3.88 -5.69
CA ASP A 38 -4.53 -3.87 -4.74
C ASP A 38 -5.88 -4.01 -5.44
N ALA A 39 -6.89 -4.38 -4.66
CA ALA A 39 -8.26 -4.59 -5.13
C ALA A 39 -9.28 -4.24 -4.05
N ILE A 40 -10.50 -3.88 -4.50
CA ILE A 40 -11.68 -3.76 -3.63
C ILE A 40 -12.90 -4.41 -4.27
N GLU A 41 -13.83 -4.89 -3.44
CA GLU A 41 -15.22 -5.10 -3.82
C GLU A 41 -16.02 -3.85 -3.43
N HIS A 42 -16.45 -3.10 -4.41
CA HIS A 42 -17.18 -1.85 -4.24
C HIS A 42 -18.67 -2.08 -3.89
N SER A 43 -19.31 -1.11 -3.23
CA SER A 43 -20.73 -1.20 -2.82
C SER A 43 -21.70 -1.48 -3.97
N ASN A 44 -21.33 -1.12 -5.20
CA ASN A 44 -22.12 -1.41 -6.41
C ASN A 44 -21.99 -2.85 -6.94
N GLY A 45 -21.23 -3.73 -6.24
CA GLY A 45 -21.05 -5.14 -6.59
C GLY A 45 -20.00 -5.41 -7.68
N PHE A 46 -19.24 -4.40 -8.10
CA PHE A 46 -18.11 -4.58 -9.02
C PHE A 46 -16.79 -4.68 -8.24
N PHE A 47 -15.81 -5.33 -8.86
CA PHE A 47 -14.43 -5.33 -8.38
C PHE A 47 -13.63 -4.26 -9.09
N TYR A 48 -12.86 -3.49 -8.33
CA TYR A 48 -11.91 -2.52 -8.85
C TYR A 48 -10.51 -2.91 -8.42
N LEU A 49 -9.58 -2.91 -9.38
CA LEU A 49 -8.21 -3.35 -9.19
C LEU A 49 -7.25 -2.32 -9.77
N VAL A 50 -6.11 -2.14 -9.13
CA VAL A 50 -5.02 -1.27 -9.59
C VAL A 50 -3.79 -2.10 -9.95
N SER A 51 -3.07 -1.69 -10.99
CA SER A 51 -1.84 -2.35 -11.41
C SER A 51 -0.82 -1.37 -11.98
N ASP A 52 0.44 -1.77 -11.86
CA ASP A 52 1.59 -1.18 -12.55
C ASP A 52 1.93 -2.07 -13.73
N GLU A 53 1.45 -1.77 -14.92
CA GLU A 53 1.87 -2.52 -16.10
C GLU A 53 3.22 -2.00 -16.61
N LEU A 54 4.28 -2.75 -16.33
CA LEU A 54 5.62 -2.49 -16.84
C LEU A 54 5.68 -2.81 -18.35
N VAL A 55 5.37 -1.85 -19.19
CA VAL A 55 5.71 -1.91 -20.62
C VAL A 55 7.01 -1.13 -20.80
N ALA A 56 8.05 -1.78 -21.33
CA ALA A 56 9.39 -1.23 -21.51
C ALA A 56 9.38 0.27 -21.80
N HIS A 57 9.90 1.07 -20.87
CA HIS A 57 10.03 2.53 -20.90
C HIS A 57 8.76 3.40 -20.79
N ASN A 58 7.55 2.82 -20.72
CA ASN A 58 6.29 3.55 -20.59
C ASN A 58 5.32 2.80 -19.65
N SER A 59 5.66 2.71 -18.38
CA SER A 59 4.73 2.13 -17.39
C SER A 59 3.59 3.10 -17.16
N LYS A 60 2.38 2.71 -17.55
CA LYS A 60 1.16 3.44 -17.17
C LYS A 60 0.45 2.67 -16.08
N ALA A 61 0.26 3.33 -14.97
CA ALA A 61 -0.62 2.83 -13.94
C ALA A 61 -2.03 2.66 -14.49
N LYS A 62 -2.74 1.60 -14.11
CA LYS A 62 -4.06 1.28 -14.65
C LYS A 62 -5.05 0.94 -13.55
N VAL A 63 -6.28 1.36 -13.78
CA VAL A 63 -7.43 0.96 -12.98
C VAL A 63 -8.35 0.10 -13.83
N TYR A 64 -8.84 -0.97 -13.25
CA TYR A 64 -9.73 -1.94 -13.90
C TYR A 64 -11.03 -2.05 -13.14
N LYS A 65 -12.14 -2.23 -13.87
CA LYS A 65 -13.46 -2.59 -13.35
C LYS A 65 -13.83 -3.96 -13.89
N PHE A 66 -14.19 -4.88 -13.00
CA PHE A 66 -14.71 -6.20 -13.34
C PHE A 66 -16.09 -6.39 -12.70
N ASN A 67 -16.97 -7.14 -13.37
CA ASN A 67 -18.20 -7.56 -12.73
C ASN A 67 -17.97 -8.76 -11.79
N SER A 68 -19.02 -9.15 -11.05
CA SER A 68 -19.00 -10.28 -10.11
C SER A 68 -18.61 -11.63 -10.73
N LYS A 69 -18.71 -11.77 -12.07
CA LYS A 69 -18.34 -12.98 -12.84
C LYS A 69 -16.92 -12.90 -13.43
N GLY A 70 -16.10 -11.92 -13.03
CA GLY A 70 -14.73 -11.75 -13.52
C GLY A 70 -14.59 -11.24 -14.96
N LYS A 71 -15.69 -10.73 -15.57
CA LYS A 71 -15.64 -10.09 -16.89
C LYS A 71 -15.21 -8.63 -16.72
N LYS A 72 -14.14 -8.23 -17.43
CA LYS A 72 -13.70 -6.84 -17.47
C LYS A 72 -14.77 -5.96 -18.12
N ILE A 73 -15.15 -4.87 -17.43
CA ILE A 73 -16.06 -3.85 -17.93
C ILE A 73 -15.27 -2.72 -18.60
N TRP A 74 -14.32 -2.13 -17.88
CA TRP A 74 -13.41 -1.13 -18.44
C TRP A 74 -11.99 -1.23 -17.84
N ARG A 75 -11.05 -0.57 -18.51
CA ARG A 75 -9.68 -0.33 -18.07
C ARG A 75 -9.29 1.08 -18.43
N LYS A 76 -8.78 1.85 -17.50
CA LYS A 76 -8.33 3.23 -17.71
C LYS A 76 -6.87 3.38 -17.31
N PRO A 77 -6.03 3.96 -18.18
CA PRO A 77 -4.67 4.34 -17.83
C PRO A 77 -4.68 5.68 -17.10
N PHE A 78 -3.79 5.83 -16.13
CA PHE A 78 -3.51 7.06 -15.41
C PHE A 78 -2.03 7.40 -15.53
N GLY A 79 -1.71 8.71 -15.47
CA GLY A 79 -0.39 9.22 -15.76
C GLY A 79 -0.14 9.44 -17.24
N GLY A 80 1.04 9.78 -17.60
CA GLY A 80 1.42 10.07 -18.99
C GLY A 80 2.87 10.44 -19.18
N GLY A 81 3.37 10.31 -20.41
CA GLY A 81 4.74 10.63 -20.75
C GLY A 81 5.72 9.49 -20.55
N CYS A 82 6.97 9.81 -20.26
CA CYS A 82 8.06 8.86 -20.03
C CYS A 82 8.19 8.43 -18.58
N SER A 83 7.09 8.37 -17.86
CA SER A 83 7.06 8.23 -16.41
C SER A 83 6.78 6.79 -15.95
N ARG A 84 7.18 6.49 -14.74
CA ARG A 84 6.89 5.22 -14.06
C ARG A 84 5.85 5.49 -12.98
N GLU A 85 4.61 5.81 -13.39
CA GLU A 85 3.54 5.93 -12.42
C GLU A 85 3.23 4.58 -11.81
N LYS A 86 2.96 4.61 -10.51
CA LYS A 86 2.60 3.45 -9.72
C LYS A 86 1.30 3.72 -8.98
N LEU A 87 0.38 2.76 -9.01
CA LEU A 87 -0.80 2.74 -8.14
C LEU A 87 -0.61 1.60 -7.14
N ARG A 88 -0.76 1.89 -5.85
CA ARG A 88 -0.44 0.97 -4.77
C ARG A 88 -1.65 0.51 -3.99
N SER A 89 -2.58 1.40 -3.69
CA SER A 89 -3.76 1.07 -2.91
C SER A 89 -4.99 1.80 -3.43
N ILE A 90 -6.16 1.19 -3.27
CA ILE A 90 -7.46 1.67 -3.73
C ILE A 90 -8.49 1.50 -2.63
N LEU A 91 -9.39 2.47 -2.48
CA LEU A 91 -10.55 2.35 -1.61
C LEU A 91 -11.79 3.01 -2.21
N GLU A 92 -12.96 2.60 -1.75
CA GLU A 92 -14.22 3.25 -2.03
C GLU A 92 -14.42 4.46 -1.11
N THR A 93 -14.84 5.59 -1.66
CA THR A 93 -15.15 6.81 -0.89
C THR A 93 -16.55 6.74 -0.27
N SER A 94 -16.90 7.71 0.58
CA SER A 94 -18.25 7.78 1.18
C SER A 94 -19.35 8.15 0.17
N ASP A 95 -18.99 8.82 -0.92
CA ASP A 95 -19.88 9.17 -2.03
C ASP A 95 -19.88 8.13 -3.17
N GLY A 96 -19.29 6.95 -2.94
CA GLY A 96 -19.33 5.84 -3.89
C GLY A 96 -18.34 5.97 -5.06
N GLU A 97 -17.34 6.83 -4.94
CA GLU A 97 -16.26 6.96 -5.90
C GLU A 97 -15.01 6.17 -5.46
N LEU A 98 -13.94 6.24 -6.23
CA LEU A 98 -12.67 5.60 -5.91
C LEU A 98 -11.62 6.63 -5.50
N ILE A 99 -10.88 6.34 -4.43
CA ILE A 99 -9.62 6.99 -4.11
C ILE A 99 -8.50 6.00 -4.31
N ILE A 100 -7.45 6.43 -4.97
CA ILE A 100 -6.30 5.61 -5.34
C ILE A 100 -5.03 6.38 -5.01
N VAL A 101 -4.05 5.72 -4.44
CA VAL A 101 -2.75 6.32 -4.10
C VAL A 101 -1.57 5.57 -4.72
N GLY A 102 -0.44 6.27 -4.79
CA GLY A 102 0.80 5.72 -5.31
C GLY A 102 1.89 6.77 -5.49
N GLY A 103 2.66 6.65 -6.55
CA GLY A 103 3.72 7.58 -6.94
C GLY A 103 3.58 8.07 -8.37
N LYS A 104 3.75 9.38 -8.58
CA LYS A 104 3.77 10.01 -9.90
C LYS A 104 5.17 10.55 -10.21
N SER A 105 5.78 10.00 -11.23
CA SER A 105 7.13 10.40 -11.64
C SER A 105 7.15 11.74 -12.37
N HIS A 106 8.15 12.55 -12.09
CA HIS A 106 8.43 13.80 -12.79
C HIS A 106 9.31 13.60 -14.02
N GLY A 107 8.97 12.67 -14.90
CA GLY A 107 9.68 12.51 -16.17
C GLY A 107 9.48 13.72 -17.09
N ASN A 108 10.56 14.26 -17.66
CA ASN A 108 10.44 15.17 -18.78
C ASN A 108 9.78 14.44 -19.96
N ASN A 109 8.66 14.96 -20.47
CA ASN A 109 7.94 14.43 -21.64
C ASN A 109 8.76 14.53 -22.95
N LYS A 110 10.07 14.75 -22.89
CA LYS A 110 10.97 14.83 -24.04
C LYS A 110 11.65 13.49 -24.27
N TYR A 111 11.50 12.95 -25.44
CA TYR A 111 12.28 11.80 -25.90
C TYR A 111 13.75 12.21 -26.20
N PRO A 112 14.77 11.43 -25.78
CA PRO A 112 14.68 10.22 -24.96
C PRO A 112 14.33 10.55 -23.52
N CYS A 113 13.46 9.69 -22.92
CA CYS A 113 13.05 9.80 -21.54
C CYS A 113 14.28 9.86 -20.63
N THR A 114 14.63 11.03 -20.15
CA THR A 114 15.62 11.16 -19.09
C THR A 114 14.95 10.70 -17.81
N PHE A 115 15.42 9.58 -17.27
CA PHE A 115 14.93 9.02 -16.01
C PHE A 115 15.35 9.95 -14.87
N GLU A 116 14.52 10.94 -14.58
CA GLU A 116 14.57 11.58 -13.29
C GLU A 116 13.78 10.66 -12.33
N PHE A 117 14.50 10.05 -11.41
CA PHE A 117 13.94 9.08 -10.44
C PHE A 117 13.23 9.78 -9.27
N TYR A 118 12.47 10.82 -9.54
CA TYR A 118 11.72 11.55 -8.51
C TYR A 118 10.24 11.24 -8.70
N ASP A 119 9.68 10.53 -7.74
CA ASP A 119 8.24 10.32 -7.65
C ASP A 119 7.69 11.29 -6.59
N ASP A 120 6.59 11.96 -6.87
CA ASP A 120 5.76 12.60 -5.84
C ASP A 120 4.71 11.63 -5.34
N ALA A 121 4.41 11.67 -4.06
CA ALA A 121 3.27 10.97 -3.51
C ALA A 121 1.99 11.44 -4.21
N TRP A 122 1.23 10.50 -4.76
CA TRP A 122 0.12 10.76 -5.67
C TRP A 122 -1.19 10.23 -5.13
N ILE A 123 -2.27 11.03 -5.26
CA ILE A 123 -3.63 10.64 -4.96
C ILE A 123 -4.56 11.04 -6.10
N ILE A 124 -5.48 10.15 -6.46
CA ILE A 124 -6.44 10.34 -7.56
C ILE A 124 -7.83 9.99 -7.06
N LYS A 125 -8.81 10.85 -7.34
CA LYS A 125 -10.23 10.50 -7.24
C LYS A 125 -10.77 10.16 -8.62
N VAL A 126 -11.44 9.02 -8.72
CA VAL A 126 -11.91 8.43 -9.99
C VAL A 126 -13.37 8.09 -9.87
N ASP A 127 -14.16 8.45 -10.88
CA ASP A 127 -15.55 8.05 -11.07
C ASP A 127 -15.63 6.52 -11.21
N ALA A 128 -16.35 5.88 -10.29
CA ALA A 128 -16.46 4.43 -10.24
C ALA A 128 -17.24 3.84 -11.43
N ASP A 129 -18.11 4.61 -12.09
CA ASP A 129 -18.91 4.09 -13.20
C ASP A 129 -18.15 4.08 -14.52
N ASN A 130 -17.53 5.19 -14.88
CA ASN A 130 -16.91 5.36 -16.19
C ASN A 130 -15.37 5.36 -16.15
N GLY A 131 -14.75 5.41 -14.95
CA GLY A 131 -13.31 5.47 -14.76
C GLY A 131 -12.69 6.83 -15.12
N GLY A 132 -13.50 7.88 -15.18
CA GLY A 132 -13.04 9.25 -15.41
C GLY A 132 -12.32 9.82 -14.20
N LYS A 133 -11.22 10.55 -14.41
CA LYS A 133 -10.54 11.27 -13.34
C LYS A 133 -11.39 12.44 -12.88
N ILE A 134 -11.80 12.47 -11.61
CA ILE A 134 -12.50 13.59 -10.99
C ILE A 134 -11.48 14.67 -10.60
N TRP A 135 -10.47 14.29 -9.84
CA TRP A 135 -9.33 15.13 -9.52
C TRP A 135 -8.07 14.29 -9.22
N GLU A 136 -6.92 14.93 -9.25
CA GLU A 136 -5.67 14.36 -8.78
C GLU A 136 -4.84 15.41 -8.04
N LYS A 137 -4.01 14.98 -7.10
CA LYS A 137 -3.03 15.81 -6.41
C LYS A 137 -1.74 15.06 -6.19
N THR A 138 -0.64 15.81 -6.18
CA THR A 138 0.69 15.32 -5.84
C THR A 138 1.20 16.06 -4.61
N TYR A 139 1.98 15.36 -3.80
CA TYR A 139 2.64 15.89 -2.62
C TYR A 139 4.09 15.45 -2.66
N GLY A 140 4.97 16.41 -2.73
CA GLY A 140 6.38 16.15 -2.82
C GLY A 140 7.12 17.41 -3.27
N GLY A 141 8.26 17.22 -3.86
CA GLY A 141 9.10 18.29 -4.32
C GLY A 141 10.25 17.79 -5.16
N ARG A 142 11.50 18.00 -4.70
CA ARG A 142 12.71 17.57 -5.42
C ARG A 142 13.28 16.25 -4.92
N ASN A 143 12.55 15.55 -4.05
CA ASN A 143 12.93 14.29 -3.47
C ASN A 143 12.01 13.19 -3.97
N PHE A 144 12.25 11.96 -3.52
CA PHE A 144 11.40 10.83 -3.84
C PHE A 144 10.36 10.67 -2.72
N GLU A 145 9.10 10.78 -3.05
CA GLU A 145 7.97 10.51 -2.18
C GLU A 145 6.97 9.62 -2.91
N HIS A 146 6.38 8.65 -2.22
CA HIS A 146 5.24 7.90 -2.73
C HIS A 146 4.38 7.38 -1.58
N PHE A 147 3.10 7.15 -1.87
CA PHE A 147 2.21 6.42 -0.96
C PHE A 147 2.22 4.93 -1.31
N GLU A 148 2.14 4.11 -0.27
CA GLU A 148 1.97 2.66 -0.38
C GLU A 148 0.54 2.22 -0.03
N ASP A 149 -0.10 2.89 0.95
CA ASP A 149 -1.42 2.49 1.41
C ASP A 149 -2.25 3.67 1.93
N ILE A 150 -3.58 3.52 1.94
CA ILE A 150 -4.53 4.55 2.35
C ILE A 150 -5.74 3.94 3.05
N VAL A 151 -6.22 4.61 4.11
CA VAL A 151 -7.46 4.24 4.80
C VAL A 151 -8.37 5.44 4.99
N LYS A 152 -9.69 5.22 5.04
CA LYS A 152 -10.66 6.24 5.42
C LYS A 152 -10.40 6.72 6.85
N ASN A 153 -10.42 8.02 7.06
CA ASN A 153 -10.52 8.57 8.39
C ASN A 153 -12.00 8.59 8.84
N PRO A 154 -12.36 7.94 9.95
CA PRO A 154 -13.75 7.92 10.42
C PRO A 154 -14.39 9.31 10.66
N LYS A 155 -13.55 10.35 10.76
CA LYS A 155 -13.97 11.76 10.95
C LYS A 155 -13.95 12.58 9.66
N GLY A 156 -13.91 11.94 8.49
CA GLY A 156 -13.80 12.56 7.17
C GLY A 156 -12.36 12.62 6.64
N GLY A 157 -12.23 12.49 5.33
CA GLY A 157 -10.95 12.40 4.64
C GLY A 157 -10.22 11.07 4.82
N TYR A 158 -8.89 11.10 4.74
CA TYR A 158 -8.06 9.90 4.62
C TYR A 158 -6.78 10.01 5.43
N TYR A 159 -6.22 8.84 5.78
CA TYR A 159 -4.84 8.70 6.22
C TYR A 159 -4.07 7.88 5.20
N ALA A 160 -2.92 8.36 4.76
CA ALA A 160 -2.03 7.65 3.85
C ALA A 160 -0.67 7.40 4.50
N ILE A 161 -0.04 6.29 4.14
CA ILE A 161 1.31 5.91 4.55
C ILE A 161 2.15 5.62 3.31
N GLY A 162 3.45 5.88 3.41
CA GLY A 162 4.38 5.59 2.32
C GLY A 162 5.80 5.89 2.71
N THR A 163 6.59 6.30 1.74
CA THR A 163 8.02 6.57 1.88
C THR A 163 8.37 7.95 1.37
N ALA A 164 9.30 8.61 2.04
CA ALA A 164 9.91 9.85 1.59
C ALA A 164 11.42 9.83 1.78
N CYS A 165 12.14 10.49 0.87
CA CYS A 165 13.57 10.73 1.00
C CYS A 165 13.85 12.09 1.62
N ASN A 166 14.67 12.12 2.68
CA ASN A 166 15.04 13.35 3.37
C ASN A 166 16.24 14.08 2.78
N LYS A 167 16.97 13.46 1.86
CA LYS A 167 18.17 14.09 1.24
C LYS A 167 18.17 13.90 -0.27
N ARG A 168 18.48 14.99 -0.93
CA ARG A 168 18.77 15.02 -2.36
C ARG A 168 20.08 14.29 -2.61
N ASN A 169 20.08 13.20 -3.34
CA ASN A 169 21.30 12.62 -3.87
C ASN A 169 21.78 13.40 -5.13
N PRO A 170 23.09 13.45 -5.37
CA PRO A 170 23.64 14.17 -6.52
C PRO A 170 23.16 13.55 -7.85
N PRO A 171 23.18 14.32 -8.96
CA PRO A 171 22.54 13.99 -10.24
C PRO A 171 23.17 12.84 -11.04
N TRP A 172 24.12 12.11 -10.49
CA TRP A 172 24.91 11.10 -11.21
C TRP A 172 24.76 9.69 -10.62
N GLY A 173 23.64 9.02 -10.92
CA GLY A 173 23.49 7.58 -10.88
C GLY A 173 23.73 6.88 -9.52
N GLY A 174 22.71 6.26 -8.97
CA GLY A 174 22.75 5.38 -7.80
C GLY A 174 21.40 5.35 -7.09
N ASP A 175 21.16 4.34 -6.24
CA ASP A 175 19.94 4.21 -5.43
C ASP A 175 19.65 5.47 -4.62
N TYR A 176 18.75 6.30 -5.13
CA TYR A 176 18.50 7.68 -4.70
C TYR A 176 17.95 7.84 -3.29
N CYS A 177 17.55 6.75 -2.64
CA CYS A 177 17.08 6.72 -1.27
C CYS A 177 17.79 5.70 -0.37
N ALA A 178 18.98 5.22 -0.74
CA ALA A 178 19.61 4.11 -0.03
C ALA A 178 19.92 4.38 1.46
N THR A 179 19.96 5.64 1.90
CA THR A 179 20.50 5.97 3.23
C THR A 179 19.69 6.95 4.08
N ASN A 180 18.57 7.49 3.62
CA ASN A 180 17.79 8.48 4.40
C ASN A 180 16.28 8.44 4.08
N MET A 181 15.70 7.25 4.05
CA MET A 181 14.25 7.09 3.92
C MET A 181 13.55 7.33 5.27
N SER A 182 12.40 7.96 5.21
CA SER A 182 11.46 8.11 6.32
C SER A 182 10.11 7.56 5.92
N ALA A 183 9.38 6.97 6.83
CA ALA A 183 7.99 6.70 6.58
C ALA A 183 7.22 8.03 6.50
N LEU A 184 6.46 8.19 5.41
CA LEU A 184 5.62 9.36 5.16
C LEU A 184 4.20 9.06 5.62
N TRP A 185 3.77 9.67 6.70
CA TRP A 185 2.38 9.66 7.12
C TRP A 185 1.71 10.99 6.77
N MET A 186 0.51 10.92 6.20
CA MET A 186 -0.25 12.11 5.80
C MET A 186 -1.73 11.98 6.15
N LYS A 187 -2.31 13.07 6.67
CA LYS A 187 -3.75 13.26 6.80
C LYS A 187 -4.24 14.17 5.69
N ILE A 188 -5.31 13.76 4.99
CA ILE A 188 -5.83 14.39 3.78
C ILE A 188 -7.34 14.56 3.96
N ASP A 189 -7.92 15.69 3.50
CA ASP A 189 -9.38 15.87 3.48
C ASP A 189 -10.04 15.16 2.27
N ASP A 190 -11.38 15.20 2.20
CA ASP A 190 -12.15 14.57 1.11
C ASP A 190 -11.88 15.19 -0.28
N ASN A 191 -11.35 16.40 -0.32
CA ASN A 191 -10.97 17.12 -1.54
C ASN A 191 -9.49 16.93 -1.93
N GLY A 192 -8.77 16.08 -1.21
CA GLY A 192 -7.35 15.84 -1.43
C GLY A 192 -6.44 16.95 -0.89
N ASN A 193 -6.89 17.85 0.00
CA ASN A 193 -6.00 18.84 0.59
C ASN A 193 -5.25 18.22 1.77
N LYS A 194 -3.94 18.48 1.82
CA LYS A 194 -3.09 18.04 2.94
C LYS A 194 -3.46 18.81 4.20
N LEU A 195 -3.92 18.08 5.22
CA LEU A 195 -4.23 18.64 6.54
C LEU A 195 -3.04 18.53 7.51
N SER A 196 -2.28 17.46 7.41
CA SER A 196 -1.09 17.22 8.24
C SER A 196 -0.16 16.23 7.56
N GLN A 197 1.14 16.37 7.81
CA GLN A 197 2.18 15.51 7.30
C GLN A 197 3.22 15.25 8.38
N LYS A 198 3.74 14.03 8.44
CA LYS A 198 4.84 13.66 9.33
C LYS A 198 5.81 12.74 8.61
N PHE A 199 7.09 13.03 8.80
CA PHE A 199 8.17 12.13 8.46
C PHE A 199 8.57 11.40 9.74
N LEU A 200 8.34 10.10 9.77
CA LEU A 200 8.57 9.28 10.94
C LEU A 200 9.94 8.62 10.81
N THR A 201 10.88 9.07 11.64
CA THR A 201 12.26 8.60 11.64
C THR A 201 12.57 8.00 13.00
N MET A 202 12.77 6.69 13.07
CA MET A 202 13.23 5.97 14.27
C MET A 202 14.49 5.17 13.99
N GLY A 203 15.33 5.70 13.16
CA GLY A 203 16.56 5.08 12.66
C GLY A 203 16.74 5.34 11.19
N PRO A 204 17.85 4.90 10.59
CA PRO A 204 18.09 5.07 9.16
C PRO A 204 17.14 4.20 8.33
N ASN A 205 16.65 4.75 7.23
CA ASN A 205 15.95 4.03 6.17
C ASN A 205 14.64 3.33 6.60
N GLN A 206 13.61 4.11 6.85
CA GLN A 206 12.26 3.64 7.17
C GLN A 206 11.32 3.80 5.99
N THR A 207 10.45 2.80 5.82
CA THR A 207 9.34 2.84 4.87
C THR A 207 8.05 2.45 5.58
N GLY A 208 6.92 3.02 5.19
CA GLY A 208 5.60 2.55 5.62
C GLY A 208 4.95 1.79 4.47
N PHE A 209 4.45 0.57 4.73
CA PHE A 209 3.87 -0.28 3.69
C PHE A 209 2.36 -0.43 3.81
N SER A 210 1.83 -0.54 5.02
CA SER A 210 0.39 -0.70 5.21
C SER A 210 -0.10 0.04 6.45
N ILE A 211 -1.31 0.58 6.39
CA ILE A 211 -1.93 1.40 7.43
C ILE A 211 -3.36 0.93 7.69
N THR A 212 -3.75 0.93 8.96
CA THR A 212 -5.15 0.68 9.36
C THR A 212 -5.58 1.67 10.45
N ASN A 213 -6.89 1.80 10.64
CA ASN A 213 -7.42 2.55 11.77
C ASN A 213 -7.24 1.77 13.07
N THR A 214 -7.25 2.49 14.19
CA THR A 214 -7.33 1.87 15.53
C THR A 214 -8.75 2.01 16.08
N SER A 215 -9.14 1.13 16.98
CA SER A 215 -10.43 1.23 17.70
C SER A 215 -10.58 2.53 18.48
N SER A 216 -9.47 3.19 18.84
CA SER A 216 -9.44 4.49 19.54
C SER A 216 -9.46 5.72 18.61
N GLY A 217 -9.66 5.54 17.29
CA GLY A 217 -9.77 6.63 16.31
C GLY A 217 -8.44 7.24 15.84
N GLY A 218 -7.34 6.54 16.05
CA GLY A 218 -6.02 6.85 15.47
C GLY A 218 -5.70 5.93 14.30
N THR A 219 -4.41 5.83 13.97
CA THR A 219 -3.88 4.91 12.96
C THR A 219 -2.79 4.02 13.52
N ALA A 220 -2.70 2.80 12.99
CA ALA A 220 -1.58 1.90 13.16
C ALA A 220 -1.02 1.56 11.78
N TRP A 221 0.28 1.40 11.65
CA TRP A 221 0.91 1.07 10.39
C TRP A 221 2.15 0.21 10.58
N VAL A 222 2.50 -0.52 9.56
CA VAL A 222 3.70 -1.37 9.53
C VAL A 222 4.58 -1.00 8.34
N GLY A 223 5.83 -1.39 8.44
CA GLY A 223 6.79 -1.13 7.39
C GLY A 223 8.15 -1.76 7.68
N LEU A 224 9.18 -1.15 7.13
CA LEU A 224 10.55 -1.60 7.19
C LEU A 224 11.42 -0.58 7.91
N ASN A 225 12.31 -1.07 8.77
CA ASN A 225 13.48 -0.34 9.24
C ASN A 225 14.75 -1.08 8.80
N LYS A 226 15.52 -0.47 7.91
CA LYS A 226 16.79 -1.03 7.42
C LYS A 226 17.93 -0.50 8.28
N LYS A 227 18.56 -1.35 9.07
CA LYS A 227 19.76 -1.03 9.85
C LYS A 227 20.95 -1.78 9.28
N ASN A 228 22.01 -1.06 8.91
CA ASN A 228 23.28 -1.68 8.57
C ASN A 228 24.06 -1.93 9.86
N VAL A 229 24.36 -3.18 10.16
CA VAL A 229 25.22 -3.58 11.28
C VAL A 229 26.39 -4.34 10.68
N SER A 230 27.56 -3.72 10.66
CA SER A 230 28.73 -4.26 9.98
C SER A 230 28.47 -4.51 8.49
N SER A 231 28.76 -5.66 7.94
CA SER A 231 28.49 -6.02 6.55
C SER A 231 27.07 -6.58 6.30
N THR A 232 26.23 -6.65 7.34
CA THR A 232 24.90 -7.27 7.27
C THR A 232 23.79 -6.21 7.31
N THR A 233 22.86 -6.28 6.37
CA THR A 233 21.63 -5.48 6.38
C THR A 233 20.56 -6.21 7.18
N LEU A 234 20.12 -5.62 8.28
CA LEU A 234 19.00 -6.12 9.06
C LEU A 234 17.73 -5.39 8.64
N TYR A 235 16.73 -6.14 8.21
CA TYR A 235 15.39 -5.65 7.94
C TYR A 235 14.52 -5.95 9.17
N ARG A 236 13.94 -4.90 9.76
CA ARG A 236 13.06 -5.03 10.92
C ARG A 236 11.67 -4.58 10.55
N ALA A 237 10.68 -5.39 10.81
CA ALA A 237 9.30 -4.96 10.79
C ALA A 237 9.06 -3.94 11.90
N VAL A 238 8.47 -2.81 11.54
CA VAL A 238 8.13 -1.74 12.48
C VAL A 238 6.64 -1.60 12.56
N PHE A 239 6.14 -1.44 13.77
CA PHE A 239 4.74 -1.26 14.04
C PHE A 239 4.55 0.04 14.85
N TYR A 240 3.62 0.88 14.40
CA TYR A 240 3.34 2.18 15.00
C TYR A 240 1.85 2.35 15.24
N LYS A 241 1.52 2.97 16.37
CA LYS A 241 0.17 3.39 16.71
C LYS A 241 0.16 4.90 16.97
N GLN A 242 -0.76 5.61 16.35
CA GLN A 242 -0.93 7.05 16.54
C GLN A 242 -2.32 7.33 17.06
N THR A 243 -2.41 8.10 18.14
CA THR A 243 -3.65 8.66 18.69
C THR A 243 -3.67 10.16 18.48
N GLY A 244 -4.67 10.67 17.75
CA GLY A 244 -4.79 12.11 17.46
C GLY A 244 -3.61 12.65 16.64
N THR A 245 -3.11 13.84 17.01
CA THR A 245 -1.96 14.50 16.36
C THR A 245 -0.61 14.13 16.97
N LYS A 246 -0.59 13.40 18.09
CA LYS A 246 0.65 12.97 18.75
C LYS A 246 0.97 11.54 18.36
N VAL A 247 2.20 11.30 17.94
CA VAL A 247 2.73 9.94 17.76
C VAL A 247 3.05 9.39 19.14
N ASN A 248 2.15 8.59 19.68
CA ASN A 248 2.25 8.13 21.06
C ASN A 248 2.87 6.75 21.18
N TYR A 249 3.55 6.19 20.31
CA TYR A 249 4.43 5.03 20.48
C TYR A 249 4.94 4.52 19.15
N SER A 250 6.19 4.27 19.17
CA SER A 250 6.87 3.39 18.27
C SER A 250 7.33 2.19 19.07
N LYS A 251 6.72 1.07 18.90
CA LYS A 251 7.28 -0.19 19.36
C LYS A 251 7.92 -0.83 18.14
N ILE A 252 9.26 -0.87 18.11
CA ILE A 252 9.96 -1.72 17.17
C ILE A 252 9.76 -3.14 17.69
N VAL A 253 8.92 -3.89 17.04
CA VAL A 253 8.84 -5.31 17.27
C VAL A 253 9.80 -5.96 16.29
N ASP A 254 10.82 -6.63 16.80
CA ASP A 254 11.71 -7.47 15.99
C ASP A 254 10.90 -8.73 15.60
N LEU A 255 10.31 -8.67 14.42
CA LEU A 255 9.51 -9.77 13.86
C LEU A 255 10.38 -10.74 13.06
N GLY A 256 11.71 -10.67 13.26
CA GLY A 256 12.65 -11.49 12.52
C GLY A 256 13.07 -10.87 11.17
N SER A 257 13.72 -11.67 10.33
CA SER A 257 14.15 -11.22 9.00
C SER A 257 12.95 -11.10 8.07
N GLY A 258 12.71 -9.89 7.54
CA GLY A 258 11.67 -9.63 6.55
C GLY A 258 11.01 -8.27 6.72
N ASN A 259 10.17 -7.90 5.77
CA ASN A 259 9.37 -6.68 5.80
C ASN A 259 8.01 -6.99 6.42
N ALA A 260 7.46 -6.10 7.24
CA ALA A 260 6.04 -6.15 7.56
C ALA A 260 5.27 -5.47 6.42
N THR A 261 4.46 -6.24 5.72
CA THR A 261 3.84 -5.84 4.45
C THR A 261 2.35 -5.55 4.56
N SER A 262 1.68 -6.04 5.61
CA SER A 262 0.25 -5.83 5.80
C SER A 262 -0.11 -5.75 7.28
N ILE A 263 -1.07 -4.90 7.62
CA ILE A 263 -1.68 -4.79 8.94
C ILE A 263 -3.19 -4.57 8.81
N GLU A 264 -3.96 -5.33 9.61
CA GLU A 264 -5.40 -5.19 9.67
C GLU A 264 -5.88 -5.14 11.12
N LEU A 265 -6.87 -4.27 11.38
CA LEU A 265 -7.57 -4.19 12.66
C LEU A 265 -8.47 -5.41 12.82
N THR A 266 -8.40 -6.08 13.96
CA THR A 266 -9.27 -7.22 14.29
C THR A 266 -10.48 -6.80 15.12
N LYS A 267 -11.53 -7.63 15.14
CA LYS A 267 -12.79 -7.35 15.85
C LYS A 267 -12.62 -7.11 17.35
N ASP A 268 -11.60 -7.70 17.95
CA ASP A 268 -11.24 -7.52 19.36
C ASP A 268 -10.39 -6.26 19.63
N GLY A 269 -10.17 -5.43 18.61
CA GLY A 269 -9.40 -4.19 18.70
C GLY A 269 -7.88 -4.36 18.63
N GLY A 270 -7.38 -5.58 18.49
CA GLY A 270 -5.99 -5.88 18.21
C GLY A 270 -5.67 -5.81 16.72
N PHE A 271 -4.52 -6.37 16.31
CA PHE A 271 -4.08 -6.33 14.93
C PHE A 271 -3.58 -7.69 14.45
N ILE A 272 -3.81 -7.97 13.17
CA ILE A 272 -3.09 -9.01 12.42
C ILE A 272 -2.04 -8.33 11.57
N ILE A 273 -0.80 -8.85 11.62
CA ILE A 273 0.35 -8.31 10.90
C ILE A 273 1.00 -9.46 10.12
N VAL A 274 1.24 -9.22 8.84
CA VAL A 274 2.05 -10.10 7.99
C VAL A 274 3.47 -9.55 7.89
N ALA A 275 4.46 -10.35 8.30
CA ALA A 275 5.86 -9.95 8.24
C ALA A 275 6.73 -11.14 7.79
N GLY A 276 7.32 -11.01 6.61
CA GLY A 276 8.07 -12.09 5.97
C GLY A 276 7.18 -13.32 5.74
N LYS A 277 7.51 -14.43 6.36
CA LYS A 277 6.75 -15.69 6.30
C LYS A 277 5.80 -15.89 7.49
N ASN A 278 5.71 -14.91 8.39
CA ASN A 278 5.00 -15.04 9.65
C ASN A 278 3.75 -14.17 9.68
N VAL A 279 2.75 -14.63 10.40
CA VAL A 279 1.54 -13.87 10.74
C VAL A 279 1.52 -13.69 12.26
N PHE A 280 1.36 -12.46 12.70
CA PHE A 280 1.31 -12.10 14.11
C PHE A 280 -0.07 -11.55 14.47
N LYS A 281 -0.62 -12.01 15.58
CA LYS A 281 -1.79 -11.41 16.22
C LYS A 281 -1.31 -10.61 17.43
N THR A 282 -1.80 -9.37 17.57
CA THR A 282 -1.53 -8.53 18.76
C THR A 282 -2.83 -8.18 19.45
N ASP A 283 -2.75 -7.74 20.70
CA ASP A 283 -3.84 -7.02 21.35
C ASP A 283 -3.89 -5.54 20.93
N SER A 284 -4.86 -4.80 21.48
CA SER A 284 -5.03 -3.37 21.20
C SER A 284 -3.83 -2.50 21.67
N ASP A 285 -3.04 -2.99 22.62
CA ASP A 285 -1.84 -2.33 23.15
C ASP A 285 -0.56 -2.76 22.45
N MET A 286 -0.69 -3.47 21.31
CA MET A 286 0.42 -3.94 20.49
C MET A 286 1.29 -5.01 21.21
N LYS A 287 0.78 -5.65 22.23
CA LYS A 287 1.46 -6.80 22.83
C LYS A 287 1.24 -8.00 21.93
N ILE A 288 2.31 -8.65 21.55
CA ILE A 288 2.26 -9.95 20.90
C ILE A 288 2.11 -10.96 22.06
N PRO A 289 0.98 -11.66 22.21
CA PRO A 289 0.93 -12.82 23.08
C PRO A 289 2.05 -13.76 22.61
N THR A 290 2.72 -14.43 23.53
CA THR A 290 3.83 -15.38 23.26
C THR A 290 3.65 -16.06 21.90
N LEU A 291 4.65 -15.92 21.02
CA LEU A 291 4.67 -16.37 19.64
C LEU A 291 3.99 -17.75 19.45
N GLU A 292 2.69 -17.77 19.20
CA GLU A 292 2.11 -18.87 18.44
C GLU A 292 2.40 -18.55 16.97
N THR A 293 3.54 -19.04 16.51
CA THR A 293 3.88 -19.01 15.07
C THR A 293 2.83 -19.85 14.38
N VAL A 294 1.88 -19.22 13.71
CA VAL A 294 0.98 -19.93 12.79
C VAL A 294 1.83 -20.35 11.61
N CYS A 295 2.43 -21.53 11.74
CA CYS A 295 3.17 -22.15 10.65
C CYS A 295 2.21 -22.51 9.52
N TYR A 296 2.21 -21.74 8.43
CA TYR A 296 1.60 -22.18 7.18
C TYR A 296 2.42 -23.37 6.63
N ARG A 297 1.88 -24.58 6.74
CA ARG A 297 2.52 -25.81 6.29
C ARG A 297 2.60 -25.86 4.76
N SER A 298 3.72 -25.41 4.20
CA SER A 298 4.16 -25.92 2.89
C SER A 298 5.25 -27.00 3.03
N ASN A 299 5.80 -27.24 4.25
CA ASN A 299 6.77 -28.32 4.47
C ASN A 299 6.70 -28.82 5.91
N LYS A 300 6.43 -30.13 6.10
CA LYS A 300 6.19 -30.79 7.40
C LYS A 300 7.38 -30.79 8.38
N ASN A 301 8.54 -30.22 8.00
CA ASN A 301 9.79 -30.35 8.75
C ASN A 301 10.35 -29.04 9.35
N LEU A 302 9.57 -27.94 9.41
CA LEU A 302 10.06 -26.65 9.88
C LEU A 302 9.24 -26.01 11.02
N CYS A 303 8.34 -26.75 11.63
CA CYS A 303 7.68 -26.33 12.87
C CYS A 303 8.18 -27.22 14.02
N PRO A 304 8.57 -26.63 15.18
CA PRO A 304 8.91 -27.42 16.35
C PRO A 304 7.73 -28.26 16.86
#